data_5a88158f3fb3b95527d79695e8e6b9cd
#
_entry.id   5a88158f3fb3b95527d79695e8e6b9cd
#
_cell.length_a   1.000
_cell.length_b   1.000
_cell.length_c   1.000
_cell.angle_alpha   90.00
_cell.angle_beta   90.00
_cell.angle_gamma   90.00
#
_symmetry.space_group_name_H-M   'P 1'
#
loop_
_entity.id
_entity.type
_entity.pdbx_description
1 polymer ?
#
loop_
_entity_poly.entity_id
_entity_poly.type
_entity_poly.pdbx_seq_one_letter_code
_entity_poly.pdbx_strand_id
1 'polypeptide(L)'
;MEITSVELEEKIKNGEKVLVDFFTNWCAPCKVMKPMFEEASKKLIDENSDIKLYTMNIEKNTDYAIDVLRIKNVPTIKGFFGGKEVYHSTGILKTEQIIQVAKKL
;
A
#
# COMPACT_ATOMS: atom_id res chain seq x y z
N MET A 1 -0.90 -6.56 -6.34
CA MET A 1 -0.69 -6.08 -7.72
C MET A 1 0.06 -4.76 -7.72
N GLU A 2 1.06 -4.65 -8.54
CA GLU A 2 1.84 -3.40 -8.61
C GLU A 2 1.04 -2.32 -9.34
N ILE A 3 1.05 -1.09 -8.81
CA ILE A 3 0.28 0.04 -9.32
C ILE A 3 1.21 1.19 -9.69
N THR A 4 0.81 1.96 -10.71
CA THR A 4 1.55 3.17 -11.11
C THR A 4 1.01 4.39 -10.38
N SER A 5 1.78 5.49 -10.43
CA SER A 5 1.36 6.75 -9.81
C SER A 5 0.06 7.27 -10.42
N VAL A 6 -0.11 7.15 -11.74
CA VAL A 6 -1.32 7.60 -12.42
C VAL A 6 -2.53 6.79 -11.96
N GLU A 7 -2.37 5.47 -11.89
CA GLU A 7 -3.44 4.59 -11.43
C GLU A 7 -3.84 4.86 -9.97
N LEU A 8 -2.85 5.06 -9.10
CA LEU A 8 -3.14 5.34 -7.69
C LEU A 8 -3.86 6.67 -7.52
N GLU A 9 -3.38 7.71 -8.22
CA GLU A 9 -4.00 9.03 -8.15
C GLU A 9 -5.47 8.98 -8.58
N GLU A 10 -5.77 8.22 -9.61
CA GLU A 10 -7.14 8.05 -10.08
C GLU A 10 -8.01 7.35 -9.03
N LYS A 11 -7.50 6.30 -8.40
CA LYS A 11 -8.23 5.60 -7.34
C LYS A 11 -8.49 6.51 -6.14
N ILE A 12 -7.52 7.32 -5.76
CA ILE A 12 -7.67 8.28 -4.68
C ILE A 12 -8.77 9.30 -5.02
N LYS A 13 -8.74 9.86 -6.23
CA LYS A 13 -9.76 10.80 -6.69
C LYS A 13 -11.16 10.22 -6.72
N ASN A 14 -11.26 8.93 -7.02
CA ASN A 14 -12.54 8.23 -7.03
C ASN A 14 -13.03 7.86 -5.62
N GLY A 15 -12.26 8.18 -4.60
CA GLY A 15 -12.63 7.90 -3.21
C GLY A 15 -12.53 6.44 -2.82
N GLU A 16 -11.82 5.63 -3.61
CA GLU A 16 -11.69 4.21 -3.35
C GLU A 16 -10.89 3.94 -2.07
N LYS A 17 -11.21 2.84 -1.43
CA LYS A 17 -10.50 2.39 -0.25
C LYS A 17 -9.33 1.50 -0.70
N VAL A 18 -8.11 1.98 -0.53
CA VAL A 18 -6.90 1.28 -0.97
C VAL A 18 -5.82 1.31 0.09
N LEU A 19 -5.02 0.25 0.13
CA LEU A 19 -3.84 0.15 0.99
C LEU A 19 -2.66 -0.16 0.09
N VAL A 20 -1.60 0.61 0.21
CA VAL A 20 -0.45 0.51 -0.70
C VAL A 20 0.84 0.28 0.07
N ASP A 21 1.59 -0.73 -0.36
CA ASP A 21 2.93 -1.04 0.13
C ASP A 21 3.95 -0.41 -0.82
N PHE A 22 4.69 0.57 -0.33
CA PHE A 22 5.74 1.25 -1.10
C PHE A 22 7.08 0.58 -0.85
N PHE A 23 7.75 0.16 -1.92
CA PHE A 23 8.96 -0.64 -1.82
C PHE A 23 10.02 -0.23 -2.84
N THR A 24 11.24 -0.74 -2.64
CA THR A 24 12.31 -0.70 -3.65
C THR A 24 12.84 -2.12 -3.86
N ASN A 25 13.49 -2.35 -5.00
CA ASN A 25 14.00 -3.69 -5.32
C ASN A 25 15.19 -4.13 -4.47
N TRP A 26 15.90 -3.17 -3.86
CA TRP A 26 17.09 -3.47 -3.05
C TRP A 26 16.78 -3.52 -1.54
N CYS A 27 15.56 -3.37 -1.16
CA CYS A 27 15.14 -3.29 0.25
C CYS A 27 14.86 -4.69 0.80
N ALA A 28 15.70 -5.19 1.69
CA ALA A 28 15.53 -6.51 2.30
C ALA A 28 14.24 -6.63 3.13
N PRO A 29 13.90 -5.66 4.01
CA PRO A 29 12.63 -5.73 4.74
C PRO A 29 11.40 -5.73 3.82
N CYS A 30 11.48 -5.05 2.69
CA CYS A 30 10.40 -5.04 1.71
C CYS A 30 10.16 -6.44 1.14
N LYS A 31 11.25 -7.17 0.88
CA LYS A 31 11.18 -8.53 0.37
C LYS A 31 10.58 -9.49 1.40
N VAL A 32 10.87 -9.27 2.67
CA VAL A 32 10.29 -10.06 3.76
C VAL A 32 8.79 -9.82 3.86
N MET A 33 8.36 -8.57 3.75
CA MET A 33 6.94 -8.23 3.89
C MET A 33 6.10 -8.63 2.67
N LYS A 34 6.70 -8.70 1.49
CA LYS A 34 5.96 -8.94 0.25
C LYS A 34 5.02 -10.16 0.31
N PRO A 35 5.47 -11.37 0.69
CA PRO A 35 4.55 -12.51 0.76
C PRO A 35 3.46 -12.33 1.80
N MET A 36 3.73 -11.64 2.89
CA MET A 36 2.73 -11.38 3.92
C MET A 36 1.66 -10.39 3.43
N PHE A 37 2.08 -9.40 2.67
CA PHE A 37 1.16 -8.44 2.07
C PHE A 37 0.27 -9.09 1.01
N GLU A 38 0.86 -9.97 0.20
CA GLU A 38 0.11 -10.74 -0.81
C GLU A 38 -0.90 -11.68 -0.16
N GLU A 39 -0.51 -12.34 0.93
CA GLU A 39 -1.41 -13.21 1.67
C GLU A 39 -2.58 -12.42 2.28
N ALA A 40 -2.30 -11.25 2.85
CA ALA A 40 -3.35 -10.38 3.37
C ALA A 40 -4.33 -9.96 2.27
N SER A 41 -3.79 -9.59 1.10
CA SER A 41 -4.62 -9.24 -0.05
C SER A 41 -5.54 -10.38 -0.45
N LYS A 42 -5.00 -11.59 -0.54
CA LYS A 42 -5.79 -12.77 -0.91
C LYS A 42 -6.91 -13.05 0.09
N LYS A 43 -6.61 -12.96 1.37
CA LYS A 43 -7.63 -13.18 2.42
C LYS A 43 -8.74 -12.14 2.35
N LEU A 44 -8.39 -10.87 2.11
CA LEU A 44 -9.38 -9.80 1.99
C LEU A 44 -10.25 -9.98 0.75
N ILE A 45 -9.69 -10.44 -0.36
CA ILE A 45 -10.45 -10.75 -1.56
C ILE A 45 -11.43 -11.89 -1.29
N ASP A 46 -10.97 -12.94 -0.62
CA ASP A 46 -11.81 -14.10 -0.28
C ASP A 46 -12.97 -13.71 0.65
N GLU A 47 -12.79 -12.68 1.46
CA GLU A 47 -13.83 -12.16 2.37
C GLU A 47 -14.74 -11.13 1.68
N ASN A 48 -14.56 -10.86 0.39
CA ASN A 48 -15.30 -9.84 -0.36
C ASN A 48 -15.16 -8.44 0.26
N SER A 49 -13.97 -8.14 0.79
CA SER A 49 -13.70 -6.82 1.34
C SER A 49 -13.72 -5.76 0.24
N ASP A 50 -14.17 -4.55 0.56
CA ASP A 50 -14.19 -3.43 -0.37
C ASP A 50 -12.83 -2.75 -0.50
N ILE A 51 -11.87 -3.08 0.35
CA ILE A 51 -10.52 -2.53 0.25
C ILE A 51 -9.68 -3.33 -0.73
N LYS A 52 -8.86 -2.63 -1.51
CA LYS A 52 -7.90 -3.25 -2.43
C LYS A 52 -6.48 -2.95 -1.97
N LEU A 53 -5.61 -3.96 -2.07
CA LEU A 53 -4.20 -3.85 -1.71
C LEU A 53 -3.35 -3.81 -2.98
N TYR A 54 -2.44 -2.84 -3.02
CA TYR A 54 -1.51 -2.66 -4.14
C TYR A 54 -0.10 -2.48 -3.64
N THR A 55 0.88 -2.69 -4.51
CA THR A 55 2.27 -2.34 -4.24
C THR A 55 2.71 -1.26 -5.21
N MET A 56 3.62 -0.39 -4.79
CA MET A 56 4.21 0.62 -5.67
C MET A 56 5.74 0.61 -5.53
N ASN A 57 6.40 0.46 -6.66
CA ASN A 57 7.85 0.57 -6.74
C ASN A 57 8.23 2.05 -6.76
N ILE A 58 8.89 2.53 -5.70
CA ILE A 58 9.27 3.94 -5.58
C ILE A 58 10.22 4.36 -6.69
N GLU A 59 11.14 3.49 -7.09
CA GLU A 59 12.12 3.84 -8.13
C GLU A 59 11.51 4.10 -9.49
N LYS A 60 10.35 3.49 -9.76
CA LYS A 60 9.61 3.71 -11.00
C LYS A 60 8.64 4.88 -10.92
N ASN A 61 8.42 5.44 -9.72
CA ASN A 61 7.44 6.49 -9.47
C ASN A 61 8.02 7.55 -8.54
N THR A 62 9.30 7.88 -8.73
CA THR A 62 10.10 8.70 -7.80
C THR A 62 9.45 10.03 -7.45
N ASP A 63 9.09 10.82 -8.45
CA ASP A 63 8.54 12.15 -8.21
C ASP A 63 7.26 12.07 -7.39
N TYR A 64 6.36 11.18 -7.76
CA TYR A 64 5.10 11.02 -7.06
C TYR A 64 5.30 10.52 -5.63
N ALA A 65 6.09 9.45 -5.46
CA ALA A 65 6.29 8.83 -4.17
C ALA A 65 6.99 9.78 -3.18
N ILE A 66 8.01 10.49 -3.64
CA ILE A 66 8.84 11.34 -2.78
C ILE A 66 8.25 12.73 -2.62
N ASP A 67 7.90 13.39 -3.72
CA ASP A 67 7.48 14.79 -3.67
C ASP A 67 6.02 14.98 -3.31
N VAL A 68 5.15 14.07 -3.75
CA VAL A 68 3.71 14.18 -3.47
C VAL A 68 3.33 13.41 -2.22
N LEU A 69 3.70 12.13 -2.14
CA LEU A 69 3.31 11.27 -1.02
C LEU A 69 4.27 11.33 0.16
N ARG A 70 5.43 11.95 0.00
CA ARG A 70 6.40 12.17 1.08
C ARG A 70 6.93 10.88 1.70
N ILE A 71 7.14 9.86 0.88
CA ILE A 71 7.73 8.59 1.33
C ILE A 71 9.21 8.81 1.62
N LYS A 72 9.64 8.49 2.84
CA LYS A 72 11.06 8.67 3.26
C LYS A 72 11.76 7.37 3.60
N ASN A 73 11.00 6.33 3.89
CA ASN A 73 11.54 5.03 4.30
C ASN A 73 10.79 3.91 3.60
N VAL A 74 11.42 2.76 3.44
CA VAL A 74 10.80 1.58 2.89
C VAL A 74 11.03 0.39 3.82
N PRO A 75 10.06 -0.52 3.97
CA PRO A 75 8.73 -0.42 3.42
C PRO A 75 7.88 0.61 4.15
N THR A 76 6.99 1.27 3.43
CA THR A 76 5.99 2.16 4.00
C THR A 76 4.63 1.70 3.50
N ILE A 77 3.64 1.66 4.39
CA ILE A 77 2.26 1.37 4.02
C ILE A 77 1.44 2.63 4.23
N LYS A 78 0.66 3.01 3.21
CA LYS A 78 -0.30 4.10 3.31
C LYS A 78 -1.67 3.59 2.90
N GLY A 79 -2.70 4.04 3.62
CA GLY A 79 -4.09 3.77 3.28
C GLY A 79 -4.79 5.04 2.86
N PHE A 80 -5.69 4.91 1.88
CA PHE A 80 -6.46 6.03 1.35
C PHE A 80 -7.94 5.66 1.35
N PHE A 81 -8.78 6.62 1.68
CA PHE A 81 -10.22 6.45 1.63
C PHE A 81 -10.90 7.82 1.59
N GLY A 82 -11.93 7.95 0.76
CA GLY A 82 -12.65 9.21 0.67
C GLY A 82 -11.84 10.35 0.09
N GLY A 83 -10.84 10.05 -0.73
CA GLY A 83 -10.02 11.06 -1.41
C GLY A 83 -8.83 11.56 -0.61
N LYS A 84 -8.50 10.93 0.51
CA LYS A 84 -7.40 11.38 1.37
C LYS A 84 -6.66 10.23 2.03
N GLU A 85 -5.44 10.51 2.50
CA GLU A 85 -4.65 9.55 3.26
C GLU A 85 -5.26 9.39 4.67
N VAL A 86 -5.53 8.15 5.06
CA VAL A 86 -6.14 7.82 6.36
C VAL A 86 -5.28 6.92 7.21
N TYR A 87 -4.18 6.39 6.67
CA TYR A 87 -3.27 5.53 7.41
C TYR A 87 -1.83 5.67 6.90
N HIS A 88 -0.88 5.55 7.81
CA HIS A 88 0.54 5.58 7.48
C HIS A 88 1.32 4.76 8.51
N SER A 89 2.22 3.89 8.03
CA SER A 89 3.18 3.21 8.89
C SER A 89 4.45 2.90 8.12
N THR A 90 5.58 2.78 8.82
CA THR A 90 6.85 2.35 8.25
C THR A 90 7.30 1.06 8.92
N GLY A 91 8.09 0.26 8.19
CA GLY A 91 8.59 -1.01 8.69
C GLY A 91 7.67 -2.17 8.37
N ILE A 92 8.09 -3.37 8.77
CA ILE A 92 7.39 -4.62 8.45
C ILE A 92 6.13 -4.75 9.30
N LEU A 93 5.01 -5.06 8.63
CA LEU A 93 3.79 -5.53 9.27
C LEU A 93 3.58 -6.99 8.87
N LYS A 94 3.11 -7.80 9.81
CA LYS A 94 2.76 -9.19 9.52
C LYS A 94 1.38 -9.28 8.90
N THR A 95 1.09 -10.41 8.26
CA THR A 95 -0.19 -10.64 7.57
C THR A 95 -1.41 -10.20 8.37
N GLU A 96 -1.52 -10.65 9.63
CA GLU A 96 -2.69 -10.32 10.44
C GLU A 96 -2.77 -8.84 10.80
N GLN A 97 -1.61 -8.20 10.98
CA GLN A 97 -1.56 -6.75 11.24
C GLN A 97 -2.04 -5.97 10.03
N ILE A 98 -1.63 -6.39 8.84
CA ILE A 98 -2.06 -5.76 7.58
C ILE A 98 -3.57 -5.89 7.42
N ILE A 99 -4.11 -7.06 7.69
CA ILE A 99 -5.56 -7.30 7.61
C ILE A 99 -6.31 -6.41 8.59
N GLN A 100 -5.82 -6.29 9.83
CA GLN A 100 -6.46 -5.42 10.82
C GLN A 100 -6.44 -3.95 10.42
N VAL A 101 -5.32 -3.48 9.88
CA VAL A 101 -5.24 -2.11 9.35
C VAL A 101 -6.29 -1.91 8.26
N ALA A 102 -6.36 -2.85 7.32
CA ALA A 102 -7.33 -2.77 6.22
C ALA A 102 -8.77 -2.68 6.73
N LYS A 103 -9.11 -3.46 7.74
CA LYS A 103 -10.47 -3.50 8.28
C LYS A 103 -10.85 -2.25 9.07
N LYS A 104 -9.87 -1.45 9.47
CA LYS A 104 -10.12 -0.21 10.21
C LYS A 104 -10.22 1.04 9.35
N LEU A 105 -9.96 0.93 8.07
CA LEU A 105 -10.04 2.09 7.16
C LEU A 105 -11.47 2.52 6.87
#